data_8688eb68a0f35bd81799eab099658f5a
#
_entry.id   8688eb68a0f35bd81799eab099658f5a
#
_cell.length_a   1.000
_cell.length_b   1.000
_cell.length_c   1.000
_cell.angle_alpha   90.00
_cell.angle_beta   90.00
_cell.angle_gamma   90.00
#
_symmetry.space_group_name_H-M   'P 1'
#
loop_
_entity.id
_entity.type
_entity.pdbx_description
1 polymer ?
#
loop_
_entity_poly.entity_id
_entity_poly.type
_entity_poly.pdbx_seq_one_letter_code
_entity_poly.pdbx_strand_id
1 'polypeptide(L)'
;MRLQKVKLIFIMVVTLIFLGLFAFIGRNHIIPLFFLPTAPKAQAGKNHINYAEELVAVNLNAPWEMVFLPNHDFLVTERNGKLRQLGKVEKTLVVPDVYPVGEGGLLGMALDPDFPQNHHLYLYFTTKKNGKPVNQVVRYVYPEKGELVDKTIILADIPAARFHNGGRIKFGPDGYLYVSTGDAQDPESAQQRTSLAGKILRITKDGMPAPNNPFNTAVYSFGHRNPQGLAWDEQGQLWATEHGQSHYDELNLILAGKNYGWPQNQGYQQAKGIQPPVLTSGGKETWAPSGLCYAMGNLFFTGLRGQALYQVPLDPQKIKIGKLNMHFHRKYGRLRNAVCGKDGFLYLMTANTDGRGWAGADDDKIIRVKIWNLY
;
A
#
# COMPACT_ATOMS: atom_id res chain seq x y z
N MET A 1 -23.34 41.27 36.53
CA MET A 1 -23.56 39.84 36.20
C MET A 1 -23.75 39.54 34.69
N ARG A 2 -24.52 40.32 33.92
CA ARG A 2 -24.71 40.11 32.45
C ARG A 2 -23.45 40.32 31.62
N LEU A 3 -22.64 41.36 31.88
CA LEU A 3 -21.41 41.62 31.13
C LEU A 3 -20.30 40.57 31.33
N GLN A 4 -20.20 40.00 32.51
CA GLN A 4 -19.22 38.93 32.77
C GLN A 4 -19.57 37.64 32.05
N LYS A 5 -20.87 37.28 31.94
CA LYS A 5 -21.32 36.11 31.18
C LYS A 5 -21.05 36.29 29.68
N VAL A 6 -21.25 37.48 29.12
CA VAL A 6 -20.97 37.77 27.70
C VAL A 6 -19.47 37.67 27.40
N LYS A 7 -18.61 38.21 28.27
CA LYS A 7 -17.14 38.05 28.12
C LYS A 7 -16.71 36.63 28.21
N LEU A 8 -17.27 35.81 29.10
CA LEU A 8 -16.94 34.40 29.25
C LEU A 8 -17.35 33.60 28.03
N ILE A 9 -18.54 33.87 27.47
CA ILE A 9 -19.03 33.21 26.24
C ILE A 9 -18.15 33.60 25.04
N PHE A 10 -17.76 34.88 24.93
CA PHE A 10 -16.91 35.36 23.85
C PHE A 10 -15.52 34.70 23.92
N ILE A 11 -14.91 34.61 25.11
CA ILE A 11 -13.62 33.89 25.29
C ILE A 11 -13.75 32.42 24.92
N MET A 12 -14.82 31.73 25.34
CA MET A 12 -15.05 30.33 25.02
C MET A 12 -15.21 30.10 23.51
N VAL A 13 -15.97 30.96 22.82
CA VAL A 13 -16.15 30.89 21.36
C VAL A 13 -14.84 31.13 20.63
N VAL A 14 -14.08 32.14 21.03
CA VAL A 14 -12.76 32.42 20.45
C VAL A 14 -11.79 31.26 20.70
N THR A 15 -11.78 30.67 21.90
CA THR A 15 -10.95 29.52 22.22
C THR A 15 -11.35 28.30 21.39
N LEU A 16 -12.65 28.04 21.19
CA LEU A 16 -13.13 26.94 20.34
C LEU A 16 -12.79 27.14 18.86
N ILE A 17 -12.85 28.40 18.38
CA ILE A 17 -12.41 28.76 17.01
C ILE A 17 -10.90 28.51 16.86
N PHE A 18 -10.09 28.96 17.84
CA PHE A 18 -8.64 28.71 17.83
C PHE A 18 -8.30 27.23 17.94
N LEU A 19 -9.01 26.47 18.79
CA LEU A 19 -8.83 25.00 18.87
C LEU A 19 -9.27 24.31 17.58
N GLY A 20 -10.35 24.77 16.95
CA GLY A 20 -10.80 24.27 15.65
C GLY A 20 -9.81 24.59 14.52
N LEU A 21 -9.30 25.82 14.48
CA LEU A 21 -8.24 26.23 13.52
C LEU A 21 -6.93 25.46 13.78
N PHE A 22 -6.56 25.29 15.05
CA PHE A 22 -5.37 24.53 15.43
C PHE A 22 -5.54 23.03 15.10
N ALA A 23 -6.74 22.47 15.30
CA ALA A 23 -7.04 21.10 14.87
C ALA A 23 -7.06 20.95 13.34
N PHE A 24 -7.56 21.95 12.61
CA PHE A 24 -7.59 21.95 11.14
C PHE A 24 -6.19 22.17 10.55
N ILE A 25 -5.44 23.15 11.05
CA ILE A 25 -4.05 23.40 10.66
C ILE A 25 -3.14 22.29 11.18
N GLY A 26 -3.35 21.80 12.42
CA GLY A 26 -2.59 20.73 13.01
C GLY A 26 -2.78 19.38 12.30
N ARG A 27 -4.01 19.11 11.82
CA ARG A 27 -4.30 17.90 11.06
C ARG A 27 -3.52 17.83 9.74
N ASN A 28 -3.29 18.97 9.08
CA ASN A 28 -2.70 19.00 7.74
C ASN A 28 -1.25 19.48 7.72
N HIS A 29 -0.79 20.23 8.75
CA HIS A 29 0.52 20.88 8.77
C HIS A 29 1.36 20.61 10.02
N ILE A 30 0.76 20.70 11.19
CA ILE A 30 1.50 20.57 12.46
C ILE A 30 1.71 19.10 12.80
N ILE A 31 0.71 18.24 12.61
CA ILE A 31 0.86 16.80 12.81
C ILE A 31 1.90 16.21 11.84
N PRO A 32 1.89 16.51 10.53
CA PRO A 32 2.97 16.10 9.65
C PRO A 32 4.35 16.67 10.03
N LEU A 33 4.41 17.89 10.57
CA LEU A 33 5.67 18.53 10.97
C LEU A 33 6.23 17.97 12.29
N PHE A 34 5.39 17.71 13.30
CA PHE A 34 5.82 17.17 14.59
C PHE A 34 6.00 15.65 14.56
N PHE A 35 5.30 14.96 13.66
CA PHE A 35 5.44 13.50 13.44
C PHE A 35 6.21 13.17 12.16
N LEU A 36 6.88 14.17 11.53
CA LEU A 36 7.89 13.85 10.54
C LEU A 36 9.05 13.16 11.27
N PRO A 37 9.25 11.87 11.02
CA PRO A 37 10.43 11.23 11.54
C PRO A 37 11.63 11.97 10.98
N THR A 38 12.66 12.11 11.78
CA THR A 38 13.99 12.32 11.22
C THR A 38 14.21 11.13 10.30
N ALA A 39 14.24 11.39 9.00
CA ALA A 39 14.54 10.34 8.02
C ALA A 39 15.81 9.59 8.47
N PRO A 40 15.93 8.27 8.21
CA PRO A 40 17.20 7.61 8.38
C PRO A 40 18.27 8.54 7.84
N LYS A 41 19.40 8.66 8.52
CA LYS A 41 20.58 9.33 7.95
C LYS A 41 21.06 8.52 6.73
N ALA A 42 20.13 8.24 5.82
CA ALA A 42 20.42 7.92 4.46
C ALA A 42 21.16 9.14 3.95
N GLN A 43 22.42 9.00 3.60
CA GLN A 43 23.12 10.07 2.92
C GLN A 43 22.32 10.43 1.68
N ALA A 44 21.58 11.53 1.76
CA ALA A 44 21.11 12.18 0.54
C ALA A 44 22.37 12.37 -0.28
N GLY A 45 22.47 11.62 -1.39
CA GLY A 45 23.59 11.79 -2.28
C GLY A 45 23.66 13.26 -2.65
N LYS A 46 24.76 13.94 -2.36
CA LYS A 46 24.97 15.36 -2.67
C LYS A 46 25.11 15.63 -4.18
N ASN A 47 24.87 14.62 -4.99
CA ASN A 47 24.83 14.76 -6.43
C ASN A 47 23.42 15.14 -6.84
N HIS A 48 23.25 16.27 -7.53
CA HIS A 48 22.06 16.61 -8.28
C HIS A 48 21.91 15.57 -9.42
N ILE A 49 21.40 14.38 -9.09
CA ILE A 49 21.05 13.38 -10.09
C ILE A 49 19.84 13.96 -10.83
N ASN A 50 20.02 14.28 -12.10
CA ASN A 50 18.90 14.63 -12.97
C ASN A 50 18.18 13.32 -13.34
N TYR A 51 17.13 13.00 -12.62
CA TYR A 51 16.38 11.74 -12.81
C TYR A 51 15.63 11.68 -14.16
N ALA A 52 15.59 12.77 -14.95
CA ALA A 52 14.78 12.87 -16.17
C ALA A 52 13.36 12.33 -15.95
N GLU A 53 12.66 12.95 -15.01
CA GLU A 53 11.32 12.56 -14.60
C GLU A 53 10.28 13.00 -15.64
N GLU A 54 9.29 12.16 -15.87
CA GLU A 54 8.20 12.44 -16.77
C GLU A 54 6.86 12.35 -16.03
N LEU A 55 6.01 13.36 -16.21
CA LEU A 55 4.65 13.35 -15.69
C LEU A 55 3.77 12.51 -16.61
N VAL A 56 3.11 11.48 -16.05
CA VAL A 56 2.29 10.51 -16.81
C VAL A 56 0.80 10.80 -16.67
N ALA A 57 0.36 11.15 -15.46
CA ALA A 57 -1.03 11.48 -15.17
C ALA A 57 -1.13 12.44 -13.99
N VAL A 58 -2.22 13.21 -13.95
CA VAL A 58 -2.55 14.18 -12.89
C VAL A 58 -4.02 14.08 -12.49
N ASN A 59 -4.38 14.79 -11.43
CA ASN A 59 -5.76 14.90 -10.95
C ASN A 59 -6.42 13.55 -10.64
N LEU A 60 -5.63 12.64 -10.04
CA LEU A 60 -6.13 11.38 -9.50
C LEU A 60 -6.67 11.59 -8.08
N ASN A 61 -7.59 10.74 -7.64
CA ASN A 61 -8.19 10.83 -6.32
C ASN A 61 -7.74 9.66 -5.43
N ALA A 62 -6.74 9.89 -4.58
CA ALA A 62 -6.14 8.88 -3.71
C ALA A 62 -5.88 7.54 -4.45
N PRO A 63 -5.10 7.55 -5.55
CA PRO A 63 -4.83 6.36 -6.35
C PRO A 63 -4.08 5.34 -5.48
N TRP A 64 -4.38 4.04 -5.69
CA TRP A 64 -3.85 3.01 -4.80
C TRP A 64 -3.00 1.97 -5.51
N GLU A 65 -3.45 1.44 -6.63
CA GLU A 65 -2.76 0.44 -7.44
C GLU A 65 -2.73 0.85 -8.90
N MET A 66 -1.73 0.38 -9.63
CA MET A 66 -1.59 0.53 -11.07
C MET A 66 -1.13 -0.79 -11.68
N VAL A 67 -1.74 -1.18 -12.80
CA VAL A 67 -1.31 -2.31 -13.62
C VAL A 67 -1.30 -1.94 -15.10
N PHE A 68 -0.37 -2.51 -15.86
CA PHE A 68 -0.29 -2.31 -17.30
C PHE A 68 -1.21 -3.26 -18.04
N LEU A 69 -1.97 -2.73 -19.01
CA LEU A 69 -2.72 -3.51 -19.97
C LEU A 69 -1.81 -3.99 -21.11
N PRO A 70 -2.20 -5.06 -21.85
CA PRO A 70 -1.41 -5.56 -22.98
C PRO A 70 -1.17 -4.53 -24.09
N ASN A 71 -2.06 -3.56 -24.25
CA ASN A 71 -1.96 -2.48 -25.25
C ASN A 71 -1.07 -1.29 -24.80
N HIS A 72 -0.34 -1.43 -23.69
CA HIS A 72 0.49 -0.39 -23.05
C HIS A 72 -0.28 0.74 -22.36
N ASP A 73 -1.60 0.74 -22.36
CA ASP A 73 -2.38 1.56 -21.43
C ASP A 73 -2.22 0.98 -20.01
N PHE A 74 -2.70 1.69 -19.02
CA PHE A 74 -2.69 1.18 -17.64
C PHE A 74 -4.00 1.48 -16.92
N LEU A 75 -4.32 0.62 -15.98
CA LEU A 75 -5.43 0.79 -15.06
C LEU A 75 -4.93 1.34 -13.75
N VAL A 76 -5.71 2.23 -13.14
CA VAL A 76 -5.44 2.81 -11.82
C VAL A 76 -6.70 2.69 -10.97
N THR A 77 -6.57 2.12 -9.77
CA THR A 77 -7.64 2.15 -8.77
C THR A 77 -7.59 3.43 -7.98
N GLU A 78 -8.73 4.08 -7.78
CA GLU A 78 -8.90 5.21 -6.87
C GLU A 78 -9.77 4.77 -5.68
N ARG A 79 -9.36 5.13 -4.45
CA ARG A 79 -10.01 4.65 -3.23
C ARG A 79 -11.51 4.92 -3.15
N ASN A 80 -11.99 5.94 -3.86
CA ASN A 80 -13.41 6.29 -3.95
C ASN A 80 -14.26 5.30 -4.78
N GLY A 81 -13.67 4.24 -5.33
CA GLY A 81 -14.36 3.22 -6.11
C GLY A 81 -14.26 3.41 -7.62
N LYS A 82 -13.47 4.36 -8.10
CA LYS A 82 -13.22 4.53 -9.53
C LYS A 82 -12.05 3.69 -10.00
N LEU A 83 -12.21 3.09 -11.17
CA LEU A 83 -11.16 2.41 -11.92
C LEU A 83 -10.91 3.23 -13.19
N ARG A 84 -9.72 3.83 -13.27
CA ARG A 84 -9.32 4.68 -14.39
C ARG A 84 -8.46 3.87 -15.37
N GLN A 85 -8.83 3.87 -16.65
CA GLN A 85 -7.90 3.51 -17.73
C GLN A 85 -7.26 4.80 -18.25
N LEU A 86 -5.95 4.79 -18.39
CA LEU A 86 -5.14 5.93 -18.83
C LEU A 86 -4.16 5.46 -19.90
N GLY A 87 -3.87 6.31 -20.86
CA GLY A 87 -3.00 6.03 -21.99
C GLY A 87 -3.61 6.48 -23.32
N LYS A 88 -3.61 5.63 -24.34
CA LYS A 88 -4.24 5.94 -25.63
C LYS A 88 -5.78 6.00 -25.54
N VAL A 89 -6.34 5.21 -24.64
CA VAL A 89 -7.76 5.21 -24.32
C VAL A 89 -7.94 5.67 -22.89
N GLU A 90 -8.74 6.72 -22.70
CA GLU A 90 -9.08 7.19 -21.36
C GLU A 90 -10.55 6.87 -21.06
N LYS A 91 -10.79 6.13 -20.00
CA LYS A 91 -12.14 5.88 -19.49
C LYS A 91 -12.13 5.73 -17.98
N THR A 92 -13.26 5.97 -17.37
CA THR A 92 -13.49 5.76 -15.93
C THR A 92 -14.65 4.79 -15.76
N LEU A 93 -14.41 3.71 -15.02
CA LEU A 93 -15.42 2.76 -14.60
C LEU A 93 -15.70 2.95 -13.11
N VAL A 94 -16.90 2.66 -12.67
CA VAL A 94 -17.28 2.62 -11.25
C VAL A 94 -17.31 1.16 -10.81
N VAL A 95 -16.57 0.82 -9.78
CA VAL A 95 -16.62 -0.50 -9.17
C VAL A 95 -17.79 -0.50 -8.17
N PRO A 96 -18.82 -1.33 -8.38
CA PRO A 96 -19.98 -1.34 -7.51
C PRO A 96 -19.62 -1.85 -6.10
N ASP A 97 -20.43 -1.47 -5.13
CA ASP A 97 -20.36 -1.89 -3.73
C ASP A 97 -19.09 -1.48 -2.96
N VAL A 98 -18.25 -0.63 -3.53
CA VAL A 98 -17.10 -0.09 -2.80
C VAL A 98 -17.58 0.86 -1.71
N TYR A 99 -17.10 0.63 -0.49
CA TYR A 99 -17.35 1.48 0.67
C TYR A 99 -16.05 2.15 1.15
N PRO A 100 -15.78 3.39 0.73
CA PRO A 100 -14.59 4.12 1.15
C PRO A 100 -14.74 4.59 2.59
N VAL A 101 -13.97 4.03 3.50
CA VAL A 101 -13.95 4.37 4.92
C VAL A 101 -12.54 4.33 5.49
N GLY A 102 -12.05 5.44 6.03
CA GLY A 102 -10.70 5.53 6.57
C GLY A 102 -9.63 5.24 5.51
N GLU A 103 -8.87 4.15 5.68
CA GLU A 103 -7.90 3.64 4.69
C GLU A 103 -8.53 2.66 3.68
N GLY A 104 -9.74 2.20 3.94
CA GLY A 104 -10.48 1.31 3.05
C GLY A 104 -11.04 2.01 1.82
N GLY A 105 -11.60 1.23 0.91
CA GLY A 105 -12.13 1.64 -0.38
C GLY A 105 -11.67 0.68 -1.47
N LEU A 106 -11.56 1.12 -2.71
CA LEU A 106 -10.96 0.35 -3.81
C LEU A 106 -9.44 0.42 -3.69
N LEU A 107 -8.80 -0.72 -3.42
CA LEU A 107 -7.38 -0.81 -3.09
C LEU A 107 -6.60 -1.55 -4.19
N GLY A 108 -6.21 -2.80 -3.94
CA GLY A 108 -5.38 -3.59 -4.83
C GLY A 108 -6.07 -4.07 -6.09
N MET A 109 -5.27 -4.32 -7.11
CA MET A 109 -5.71 -4.81 -8.41
C MET A 109 -4.66 -5.76 -9.00
N ALA A 110 -5.12 -6.81 -9.66
CA ALA A 110 -4.25 -7.70 -10.43
C ALA A 110 -4.96 -8.16 -11.71
N LEU A 111 -4.24 -8.22 -12.82
CA LEU A 111 -4.70 -8.92 -14.02
C LEU A 111 -4.44 -10.40 -13.87
N ASP A 112 -5.35 -11.23 -14.38
CA ASP A 112 -5.11 -12.65 -14.53
C ASP A 112 -3.85 -12.89 -15.39
N PRO A 113 -3.01 -13.89 -15.10
CA PRO A 113 -1.89 -14.24 -15.99
C PRO A 113 -2.30 -14.49 -17.45
N ASP A 114 -3.54 -14.99 -17.67
CA ASP A 114 -4.14 -15.24 -18.98
C ASP A 114 -5.08 -14.08 -19.42
N PHE A 115 -4.88 -12.86 -18.90
CA PHE A 115 -5.74 -11.70 -19.18
C PHE A 115 -5.98 -11.43 -20.68
N PRO A 116 -5.02 -11.58 -21.60
CA PRO A 116 -5.28 -11.40 -23.03
C PRO A 116 -6.36 -12.31 -23.60
N GLN A 117 -6.62 -13.46 -22.97
CA GLN A 117 -7.61 -14.45 -23.39
C GLN A 117 -8.92 -14.35 -22.62
N ASN A 118 -8.86 -14.11 -21.30
CA ASN A 118 -10.02 -14.19 -20.43
C ASN A 118 -10.53 -12.83 -19.94
N HIS A 119 -9.72 -11.78 -20.07
CA HIS A 119 -10.00 -10.42 -19.58
C HIS A 119 -10.32 -10.35 -18.07
N HIS A 120 -9.87 -11.32 -17.27
CA HIS A 120 -10.14 -11.36 -15.85
C HIS A 120 -9.32 -10.32 -15.08
N LEU A 121 -10.01 -9.50 -14.32
CA LEU A 121 -9.48 -8.46 -13.45
C LEU A 121 -9.89 -8.77 -12.01
N TYR A 122 -8.92 -8.86 -11.11
CA TYR A 122 -9.13 -9.05 -9.68
C TYR A 122 -8.99 -7.71 -8.96
N LEU A 123 -9.95 -7.42 -8.10
CA LEU A 123 -9.99 -6.19 -7.31
C LEU A 123 -10.14 -6.53 -5.83
N TYR A 124 -9.33 -5.91 -4.98
CA TYR A 124 -9.49 -5.94 -3.54
C TYR A 124 -10.14 -4.63 -3.09
N PHE A 125 -11.24 -4.71 -2.37
CA PHE A 125 -11.90 -3.51 -1.87
C PHE A 125 -12.71 -3.76 -0.59
N THR A 126 -12.94 -2.66 0.13
CA THR A 126 -13.83 -2.62 1.28
C THR A 126 -15.27 -2.45 0.81
N THR A 127 -16.16 -3.25 1.35
CA THR A 127 -17.63 -3.20 1.15
C THR A 127 -18.35 -3.21 2.49
N LYS A 128 -19.68 -3.24 2.47
CA LYS A 128 -20.51 -3.40 3.66
C LYS A 128 -21.21 -4.75 3.67
N LYS A 129 -21.16 -5.43 4.81
CA LYS A 129 -21.97 -6.62 5.12
C LYS A 129 -22.65 -6.40 6.46
N ASN A 130 -23.98 -6.46 6.49
CA ASN A 130 -24.77 -6.20 7.69
C ASN A 130 -24.43 -4.86 8.38
N GLY A 131 -24.22 -3.81 7.58
CA GLY A 131 -23.88 -2.47 8.06
C GLY A 131 -22.42 -2.25 8.51
N LYS A 132 -21.61 -3.32 8.60
CA LYS A 132 -20.20 -3.27 9.01
C LYS A 132 -19.26 -3.35 7.79
N PRO A 133 -18.08 -2.69 7.83
CA PRO A 133 -17.09 -2.84 6.78
C PRO A 133 -16.52 -4.26 6.78
N VAL A 134 -16.34 -4.82 5.59
CA VAL A 134 -15.58 -6.04 5.32
C VAL A 134 -14.76 -5.83 4.04
N ASN A 135 -13.61 -6.47 3.95
CA ASN A 135 -12.84 -6.50 2.71
C ASN A 135 -13.15 -7.77 1.92
N GLN A 136 -12.99 -7.68 0.61
CA GLN A 136 -13.17 -8.82 -0.29
C GLN A 136 -12.27 -8.74 -1.51
N VAL A 137 -12.01 -9.89 -2.13
CA VAL A 137 -11.43 -9.99 -3.46
C VAL A 137 -12.51 -10.40 -4.42
N VAL A 138 -12.67 -9.65 -5.50
CA VAL A 138 -13.70 -9.89 -6.52
C VAL A 138 -13.03 -9.95 -7.89
N ARG A 139 -13.39 -10.94 -8.70
CA ARG A 139 -13.03 -11.03 -10.10
C ARG A 139 -14.17 -10.44 -10.95
N TYR A 140 -13.77 -9.66 -11.94
CA TYR A 140 -14.64 -9.18 -13.02
C TYR A 140 -14.04 -9.56 -14.36
N VAL A 141 -14.86 -9.60 -15.39
CA VAL A 141 -14.40 -9.50 -16.77
C VAL A 141 -14.27 -8.02 -17.11
N TYR A 142 -13.07 -7.60 -17.52
CA TYR A 142 -12.78 -6.23 -17.94
C TYR A 142 -13.23 -6.02 -19.39
N PRO A 143 -14.19 -5.11 -19.66
CA PRO A 143 -14.74 -4.96 -20.98
C PRO A 143 -13.91 -4.00 -21.85
N GLU A 144 -13.94 -4.20 -23.16
CA GLU A 144 -13.44 -3.19 -24.09
C GLU A 144 -14.26 -1.90 -24.02
N LYS A 145 -15.58 -2.03 -23.91
CA LYS A 145 -16.55 -0.94 -23.79
C LYS A 145 -17.58 -1.26 -22.68
N GLY A 146 -18.16 -0.21 -22.11
CA GLY A 146 -19.21 -0.36 -21.09
C GLY A 146 -18.66 -0.57 -19.69
N GLU A 147 -19.38 -1.30 -18.85
CA GLU A 147 -19.14 -1.51 -17.42
C GLU A 147 -18.44 -2.84 -17.16
N LEU A 148 -17.91 -3.01 -15.93
CA LEU A 148 -17.40 -4.31 -15.47
C LEU A 148 -18.53 -5.34 -15.42
N VAL A 149 -18.29 -6.54 -15.92
CA VAL A 149 -19.28 -7.63 -15.99
C VAL A 149 -18.79 -8.89 -15.27
N ASP A 150 -19.65 -9.89 -15.15
CA ASP A 150 -19.36 -11.22 -14.59
C ASP A 150 -18.68 -11.19 -13.20
N LYS A 151 -19.30 -10.40 -12.29
CA LYS A 151 -18.84 -10.28 -10.90
C LYS A 151 -18.82 -11.64 -10.20
N THR A 152 -17.65 -12.09 -9.76
CA THR A 152 -17.44 -13.29 -8.96
C THR A 152 -16.69 -12.96 -7.68
N ILE A 153 -17.24 -13.23 -6.51
CA ILE A 153 -16.54 -13.06 -5.23
C ILE A 153 -15.55 -14.22 -5.07
N ILE A 154 -14.27 -13.91 -5.03
CA ILE A 154 -13.18 -14.88 -4.91
C ILE A 154 -12.83 -15.15 -3.45
N LEU A 155 -12.78 -14.10 -2.65
CA LEU A 155 -12.56 -14.22 -1.21
C LEU A 155 -13.41 -13.18 -0.49
N ALA A 156 -14.27 -13.64 0.41
CA ALA A 156 -15.19 -12.80 1.16
C ALA A 156 -14.77 -12.69 2.63
N ASP A 157 -15.43 -11.79 3.35
CA ASP A 157 -15.40 -11.70 4.81
C ASP A 157 -14.01 -11.52 5.41
N ILE A 158 -13.09 -10.91 4.66
CA ILE A 158 -11.82 -10.49 5.22
C ILE A 158 -12.11 -9.36 6.22
N PRO A 159 -11.67 -9.45 7.47
CA PRO A 159 -11.90 -8.39 8.44
C PRO A 159 -11.43 -7.02 7.93
N ALA A 160 -12.24 -6.00 8.16
CA ALA A 160 -11.97 -4.63 7.78
C ALA A 160 -12.25 -3.66 8.92
N ALA A 161 -11.50 -2.57 8.97
CA ALA A 161 -11.71 -1.48 9.90
C ALA A 161 -11.41 -0.13 9.24
N ARG A 162 -11.46 0.93 10.02
CA ARG A 162 -11.07 2.26 9.56
C ARG A 162 -9.59 2.31 9.10
N PHE A 163 -8.74 1.48 9.71
CA PHE A 163 -7.30 1.39 9.44
C PHE A 163 -6.88 -0.07 9.30
N HIS A 164 -5.69 -0.31 8.74
CA HIS A 164 -5.04 -1.60 8.61
C HIS A 164 -5.85 -2.61 7.79
N ASN A 165 -6.18 -2.22 6.57
CA ASN A 165 -6.94 -3.08 5.64
C ASN A 165 -6.04 -3.95 4.75
N GLY A 166 -4.72 -3.77 4.78
CA GLY A 166 -3.81 -4.43 3.84
C GLY A 166 -4.11 -4.01 2.39
N GLY A 167 -4.49 -4.96 1.57
CA GLY A 167 -5.13 -4.70 0.28
C GLY A 167 -4.26 -4.94 -0.95
N ARG A 168 -2.97 -5.30 -0.82
CA ARG A 168 -2.16 -5.63 -1.99
C ARG A 168 -2.50 -7.03 -2.49
N ILE A 169 -2.80 -7.15 -3.77
CA ILE A 169 -2.99 -8.42 -4.44
C ILE A 169 -2.08 -8.51 -5.65
N LYS A 170 -1.43 -9.68 -5.83
CA LYS A 170 -0.58 -9.96 -6.98
C LYS A 170 -0.54 -11.45 -7.28
N PHE A 171 -0.50 -11.82 -8.55
CA PHE A 171 -0.16 -13.18 -8.94
C PHE A 171 1.34 -13.43 -8.76
N GLY A 172 1.67 -14.52 -8.08
CA GLY A 172 3.04 -14.98 -7.93
C GLY A 172 3.55 -15.69 -9.19
N PRO A 173 4.87 -15.93 -9.28
CA PRO A 173 5.46 -16.71 -10.38
C PRO A 173 4.95 -18.15 -10.43
N ASP A 174 4.33 -18.63 -9.36
CA ASP A 174 3.70 -19.94 -9.24
C ASP A 174 2.23 -19.96 -9.74
N GLY A 175 1.72 -18.83 -10.26
CA GLY A 175 0.39 -18.67 -10.82
C GLY A 175 -0.75 -18.51 -9.79
N TYR A 176 -0.46 -18.48 -8.50
CA TYR A 176 -1.45 -18.25 -7.45
C TYR A 176 -1.58 -16.77 -7.06
N LEU A 177 -2.77 -16.40 -6.59
CA LEU A 177 -3.02 -15.04 -6.13
C LEU A 177 -2.60 -14.89 -4.66
N TYR A 178 -1.68 -13.97 -4.42
CA TYR A 178 -1.28 -13.56 -3.07
C TYR A 178 -2.05 -12.31 -2.66
N VAL A 179 -2.54 -12.33 -1.42
CA VAL A 179 -3.39 -11.26 -0.87
C VAL A 179 -2.82 -10.84 0.48
N SER A 180 -2.46 -9.58 0.64
CA SER A 180 -2.07 -9.04 1.93
C SER A 180 -3.28 -8.48 2.67
N THR A 181 -3.44 -8.84 3.95
CA THR A 181 -4.52 -8.37 4.82
C THR A 181 -3.95 -7.73 6.07
N GLY A 182 -4.54 -6.63 6.51
CA GLY A 182 -4.19 -6.02 7.79
C GLY A 182 -4.89 -6.68 8.96
N ASP A 183 -4.48 -6.34 10.18
CA ASP A 183 -5.10 -6.81 11.43
C ASP A 183 -6.50 -6.23 11.69
N ALA A 184 -6.94 -5.29 10.83
CA ALA A 184 -8.22 -4.61 10.96
C ALA A 184 -8.46 -4.00 12.35
N GLN A 185 -7.41 -3.48 13.00
CA GLN A 185 -7.43 -2.92 14.36
C GLN A 185 -7.75 -3.95 15.47
N ASP A 186 -7.65 -5.24 15.18
CA ASP A 186 -7.67 -6.34 16.12
C ASP A 186 -6.32 -7.07 16.08
N PRO A 187 -5.32 -6.58 16.85
CA PRO A 187 -3.95 -7.08 16.77
C PRO A 187 -3.82 -8.58 17.07
N GLU A 188 -4.62 -9.10 17.99
CA GLU A 188 -4.56 -10.51 18.39
C GLU A 188 -5.02 -11.45 17.27
N SER A 189 -5.88 -10.99 16.39
CA SER A 189 -6.31 -11.76 15.22
C SER A 189 -5.17 -12.13 14.28
N ALA A 190 -4.08 -11.34 14.28
CA ALA A 190 -2.89 -11.61 13.47
C ALA A 190 -2.23 -12.95 13.84
N GLN A 191 -2.29 -13.37 15.10
CA GLN A 191 -1.75 -14.64 15.58
C GLN A 191 -2.70 -15.83 15.38
N GLN A 192 -3.98 -15.59 15.12
CA GLN A 192 -4.98 -16.63 14.92
C GLN A 192 -4.94 -17.14 13.47
N ARG A 193 -4.48 -18.36 13.23
CA ARG A 193 -4.38 -18.95 11.88
C ARG A 193 -5.72 -19.25 11.21
N THR A 194 -6.81 -19.19 11.95
CA THR A 194 -8.18 -19.29 11.45
C THR A 194 -8.78 -17.96 11.00
N SER A 195 -8.19 -16.83 11.41
CA SER A 195 -8.56 -15.50 10.97
C SER A 195 -7.87 -15.14 9.66
N LEU A 196 -8.55 -14.39 8.78
CA LEU A 196 -7.96 -13.82 7.57
C LEU A 196 -7.31 -12.44 7.83
N ALA A 197 -7.37 -11.89 9.04
CA ALA A 197 -6.76 -10.63 9.41
C ALA A 197 -5.28 -10.79 9.77
N GLY A 198 -4.43 -9.84 9.36
CA GLY A 198 -3.00 -9.84 9.65
C GLY A 198 -2.25 -11.00 9.01
N LYS A 199 -2.47 -11.22 7.71
CA LYS A 199 -1.96 -12.35 6.94
C LYS A 199 -1.38 -11.94 5.59
N ILE A 200 -0.54 -12.82 5.05
CA ILE A 200 -0.41 -12.97 3.61
C ILE A 200 -1.10 -14.28 3.26
N LEU A 201 -2.09 -14.20 2.39
CA LEU A 201 -2.86 -15.33 1.90
C LEU A 201 -2.33 -15.75 0.53
N ARG A 202 -2.48 -17.05 0.18
CA ARG A 202 -2.15 -17.58 -1.13
C ARG A 202 -3.29 -18.50 -1.57
N ILE A 203 -3.95 -18.12 -2.67
CA ILE A 203 -5.19 -18.76 -3.14
C ILE A 203 -5.13 -19.04 -4.63
N THR A 204 -5.96 -19.95 -5.09
CA THR A 204 -6.19 -20.19 -6.52
C THR A 204 -6.94 -19.01 -7.15
N LYS A 205 -7.04 -18.98 -8.47
CA LYS A 205 -7.85 -18.02 -9.24
C LYS A 205 -9.33 -17.99 -8.83
N ASP A 206 -9.83 -19.08 -8.25
CA ASP A 206 -11.21 -19.24 -7.81
C ASP A 206 -11.39 -19.18 -6.29
N GLY A 207 -10.33 -18.76 -5.55
CA GLY A 207 -10.41 -18.46 -4.13
C GLY A 207 -10.18 -19.64 -3.18
N MET A 208 -9.93 -20.83 -3.70
CA MET A 208 -9.57 -21.98 -2.87
C MET A 208 -8.15 -21.83 -2.31
N PRO A 209 -7.85 -22.38 -1.13
CA PRO A 209 -6.47 -22.48 -0.67
C PRO A 209 -5.58 -23.07 -1.76
N ALA A 210 -4.44 -22.42 -2.05
CA ALA A 210 -3.52 -22.97 -3.05
C ALA A 210 -2.90 -24.27 -2.56
N PRO A 211 -2.61 -25.23 -3.47
CA PRO A 211 -1.92 -26.48 -3.12
C PRO A 211 -0.61 -26.22 -2.38
N ASN A 212 -0.29 -27.10 -1.44
CA ASN A 212 0.91 -27.02 -0.60
C ASN A 212 1.00 -25.75 0.29
N ASN A 213 -0.11 -25.07 0.51
CA ASN A 213 -0.14 -24.04 1.54
C ASN A 213 0.17 -24.63 2.91
N PRO A 214 0.89 -23.92 3.77
CA PRO A 214 1.00 -24.29 5.16
C PRO A 214 -0.40 -24.30 5.80
N PHE A 215 -0.62 -25.17 6.77
CA PHE A 215 -1.89 -25.29 7.52
C PHE A 215 -3.11 -25.76 6.73
N ASN A 216 -2.99 -26.14 5.46
CA ASN A 216 -4.11 -26.52 4.58
C ASN A 216 -5.24 -25.47 4.50
N THR A 217 -4.90 -24.18 4.64
CA THR A 217 -5.80 -23.04 4.55
C THR A 217 -5.28 -22.01 3.55
N ALA A 218 -6.01 -20.92 3.34
CA ALA A 218 -5.53 -19.80 2.53
C ALA A 218 -4.31 -19.09 3.13
N VAL A 219 -4.02 -19.27 4.41
CA VAL A 219 -2.94 -18.57 5.12
C VAL A 219 -1.58 -19.08 4.65
N TYR A 220 -0.77 -18.18 4.08
CA TYR A 220 0.61 -18.43 3.67
C TYR A 220 1.60 -18.04 4.77
N SER A 221 1.42 -16.86 5.37
CA SER A 221 2.14 -16.39 6.55
C SER A 221 1.21 -15.58 7.46
N PHE A 222 1.58 -15.42 8.73
CA PHE A 222 0.75 -14.80 9.76
C PHE A 222 1.55 -13.92 10.72
N GLY A 223 0.86 -13.23 11.63
CA GLY A 223 1.52 -12.32 12.55
C GLY A 223 1.90 -11.00 11.89
N HIS A 224 1.11 -10.54 10.92
CA HIS A 224 1.29 -9.28 10.23
C HIS A 224 0.35 -8.21 10.80
N ARG A 225 0.81 -6.94 10.80
CA ARG A 225 0.00 -5.80 11.20
C ARG A 225 -0.75 -5.18 10.01
N ASN A 226 -0.02 -4.69 9.01
CA ASN A 226 -0.62 -4.02 7.85
C ASN A 226 0.34 -4.05 6.64
N PRO A 227 0.54 -5.20 6.01
CA PRO A 227 1.38 -5.31 4.83
C PRO A 227 0.70 -4.67 3.61
N GLN A 228 1.42 -3.79 2.87
CA GLN A 228 0.88 -3.04 1.73
C GLN A 228 1.69 -3.17 0.44
N GLY A 229 2.86 -3.79 0.46
CA GLY A 229 3.64 -4.07 -0.73
C GLY A 229 3.97 -5.55 -0.85
N LEU A 230 3.92 -6.10 -2.06
CA LEU A 230 4.34 -7.45 -2.40
C LEU A 230 5.18 -7.40 -3.67
N ALA A 231 6.31 -8.10 -3.70
CA ALA A 231 7.13 -8.29 -4.90
C ALA A 231 7.90 -9.59 -4.84
N TRP A 232 8.26 -10.12 -5.99
CA TRP A 232 9.18 -11.25 -6.11
C TRP A 232 10.49 -10.77 -6.70
N ASP A 233 11.59 -11.27 -6.16
CA ASP A 233 12.90 -11.11 -6.77
C ASP A 233 13.13 -12.12 -7.91
N GLU A 234 14.30 -12.09 -8.52
CA GLU A 234 14.64 -12.97 -9.63
C GLU A 234 14.80 -14.46 -9.24
N GLN A 235 14.99 -14.73 -7.94
CA GLN A 235 15.00 -16.10 -7.39
C GLN A 235 13.60 -16.60 -7.06
N GLY A 236 12.56 -15.80 -7.28
CA GLY A 236 11.18 -16.11 -6.93
C GLY A 236 10.88 -16.00 -5.44
N GLN A 237 11.72 -15.33 -4.65
CA GLN A 237 11.49 -15.07 -3.24
C GLN A 237 10.48 -13.93 -3.07
N LEU A 238 9.48 -14.13 -2.20
CA LEU A 238 8.46 -13.13 -1.92
C LEU A 238 8.93 -12.14 -0.87
N TRP A 239 8.81 -10.88 -1.18
CA TRP A 239 9.09 -9.74 -0.31
C TRP A 239 7.82 -8.97 0.01
N ALA A 240 7.71 -8.44 1.23
CA ALA A 240 6.61 -7.57 1.63
C ALA A 240 7.12 -6.37 2.41
N THR A 241 6.44 -5.23 2.22
CA THR A 241 6.58 -4.06 3.08
C THR A 241 5.42 -4.00 4.07
N GLU A 242 5.70 -3.61 5.30
CA GLU A 242 4.73 -3.63 6.37
C GLU A 242 4.84 -2.41 7.28
N HIS A 243 3.70 -1.84 7.68
CA HIS A 243 3.64 -0.74 8.64
C HIS A 243 3.80 -1.26 10.07
N GLY A 244 4.75 -0.71 10.81
CA GLY A 244 4.83 -0.83 12.26
C GLY A 244 3.75 -0.01 12.99
N GLN A 245 3.69 -0.06 14.31
CA GLN A 245 2.67 0.65 15.09
C GLN A 245 2.82 2.17 15.00
N SER A 246 3.99 2.69 15.28
CA SER A 246 4.35 4.11 15.15
C SER A 246 5.68 4.26 14.45
N HIS A 247 6.52 3.28 14.62
CA HIS A 247 7.86 3.06 14.11
C HIS A 247 7.99 1.58 13.78
N TYR A 248 9.21 1.10 13.55
CA TYR A 248 9.48 -0.30 13.24
C TYR A 248 8.75 -0.78 11.99
N ASP A 249 8.60 0.10 11.01
CA ASP A 249 8.18 -0.32 9.67
C ASP A 249 9.19 -1.32 9.11
N GLU A 250 8.73 -2.28 8.32
CA GLU A 250 9.51 -3.46 7.97
C GLU A 250 9.54 -3.74 6.47
N LEU A 251 10.67 -4.29 6.02
CA LEU A 251 10.81 -5.02 4.78
C LEU A 251 11.09 -6.48 5.14
N ASN A 252 10.19 -7.35 4.76
CA ASN A 252 10.16 -8.75 5.13
C ASN A 252 10.42 -9.67 3.93
N LEU A 253 11.29 -10.67 4.10
CA LEU A 253 11.33 -11.85 3.25
C LEU A 253 10.25 -12.82 3.72
N ILE A 254 9.26 -13.10 2.88
CA ILE A 254 8.09 -13.88 3.24
C ILE A 254 8.30 -15.36 2.96
N LEU A 255 8.24 -16.15 4.01
CA LEU A 255 8.40 -17.59 3.99
C LEU A 255 7.10 -18.28 4.39
N ALA A 256 6.79 -19.39 3.72
CA ALA A 256 5.59 -20.18 3.99
C ALA A 256 5.54 -20.67 5.45
N GLY A 257 4.40 -20.48 6.11
CA GLY A 257 4.14 -20.94 7.47
C GLY A 257 4.82 -20.13 8.58
N LYS A 258 5.56 -19.08 8.27
CA LYS A 258 6.26 -18.28 9.29
C LYS A 258 5.36 -17.25 9.95
N ASN A 259 5.67 -17.00 11.23
CA ASN A 259 5.08 -15.98 12.08
C ASN A 259 5.98 -14.74 12.09
N TYR A 260 5.43 -13.57 11.77
CA TYR A 260 6.14 -12.28 11.73
C TYR A 260 6.01 -11.47 13.03
N GLY A 261 5.33 -12.03 14.03
CA GLY A 261 5.42 -11.61 15.44
C GLY A 261 4.41 -10.59 15.90
N TRP A 262 3.73 -9.86 15.04
CA TRP A 262 2.73 -8.89 15.48
C TRP A 262 1.57 -9.56 16.23
N PRO A 263 1.12 -9.00 17.40
CA PRO A 263 1.55 -7.74 18.04
C PRO A 263 2.69 -7.89 19.05
N GLN A 264 3.09 -9.11 19.40
CA GLN A 264 4.03 -9.36 20.50
C GLN A 264 5.47 -8.92 20.18
N ASN A 265 5.85 -8.94 18.90
CA ASN A 265 7.19 -8.59 18.44
C ASN A 265 7.12 -7.53 17.34
N GLN A 266 8.10 -6.62 17.33
CA GLN A 266 8.27 -5.58 16.32
C GLN A 266 9.77 -5.38 16.02
N GLY A 267 10.10 -5.13 14.75
CA GLY A 267 11.47 -4.90 14.32
C GLY A 267 12.38 -6.11 14.62
N TYR A 268 13.63 -5.86 14.94
CA TYR A 268 14.63 -6.92 15.16
C TYR A 268 14.52 -7.66 16.50
N GLN A 269 13.42 -7.55 17.21
CA GLN A 269 13.24 -8.32 18.43
C GLN A 269 13.28 -9.81 18.13
N GLN A 270 14.23 -10.52 18.74
CA GLN A 270 14.36 -11.95 18.56
C GLN A 270 13.46 -12.70 19.54
N ALA A 271 12.59 -13.52 19.02
CA ALA A 271 11.80 -14.45 19.81
C ALA A 271 11.72 -15.81 19.11
N LYS A 272 11.62 -16.88 19.90
CA LYS A 272 11.57 -18.24 19.36
C LYS A 272 10.35 -18.42 18.46
N GLY A 273 10.58 -18.86 17.24
CA GLY A 273 9.50 -19.12 16.26
C GLY A 273 9.03 -17.89 15.50
N ILE A 274 9.60 -16.72 15.75
CA ILE A 274 9.30 -15.48 15.02
C ILE A 274 10.35 -15.26 13.93
N GLN A 275 9.88 -14.92 12.74
CA GLN A 275 10.71 -14.51 11.60
C GLN A 275 11.00 -13.01 11.73
N PRO A 276 12.23 -12.59 11.96
CA PRO A 276 12.56 -11.17 12.04
C PRO A 276 12.52 -10.53 10.64
N PRO A 277 12.29 -9.21 10.56
CA PRO A 277 12.40 -8.47 9.31
C PRO A 277 13.84 -8.48 8.80
N VAL A 278 13.99 -8.34 7.48
CA VAL A 278 15.29 -8.16 6.84
C VAL A 278 15.79 -6.72 7.02
N LEU A 279 14.85 -5.76 7.01
CA LEU A 279 15.14 -4.35 7.28
C LEU A 279 13.99 -3.74 8.08
N THR A 280 14.33 -2.85 9.02
CA THR A 280 13.34 -2.06 9.77
C THR A 280 13.74 -0.60 9.84
N SER A 281 12.74 0.30 9.93
CA SER A 281 12.96 1.72 10.17
C SER A 281 13.51 2.02 11.57
N GLY A 282 13.51 1.03 12.47
CA GLY A 282 13.91 1.20 13.86
C GLY A 282 12.90 2.01 14.69
N GLY A 283 13.25 2.28 15.95
CA GLY A 283 12.35 2.90 16.93
C GLY A 283 12.26 4.43 16.88
N LYS A 284 12.93 5.10 15.93
CA LYS A 284 12.98 6.57 15.85
C LYS A 284 12.38 7.12 14.57
N GLU A 285 12.16 6.27 13.58
CA GLU A 285 11.78 6.68 12.24
C GLU A 285 10.55 5.91 11.78
N THR A 286 9.86 6.45 10.77
CA THR A 286 8.79 5.73 10.09
C THR A 286 8.79 6.06 8.61
N TRP A 287 8.67 5.04 7.80
CA TRP A 287 8.49 5.15 6.36
C TRP A 287 6.99 5.16 5.99
N ALA A 288 6.18 4.45 6.79
CA ALA A 288 4.84 3.99 6.42
C ALA A 288 4.87 3.40 5.01
N PRO A 289 5.58 2.25 4.82
CA PRO A 289 5.92 1.75 3.50
C PRO A 289 4.70 1.17 2.81
N SER A 290 4.57 1.39 1.50
CA SER A 290 3.44 0.89 0.74
C SER A 290 3.92 0.09 -0.48
N GLY A 291 3.59 0.50 -1.70
CA GLY A 291 3.91 -0.29 -2.88
C GLY A 291 5.37 -0.70 -2.99
N LEU A 292 5.58 -1.91 -3.48
CA LEU A 292 6.88 -2.56 -3.61
C LEU A 292 7.00 -3.17 -5.00
N CYS A 293 8.13 -2.98 -5.67
CA CYS A 293 8.51 -3.72 -6.86
C CYS A 293 10.00 -4.10 -6.85
N TYR A 294 10.35 -5.06 -7.68
CA TYR A 294 11.74 -5.50 -7.90
C TYR A 294 12.14 -5.25 -9.34
N ALA A 295 13.32 -4.69 -9.53
CA ALA A 295 13.94 -4.57 -10.83
C ALA A 295 15.47 -4.43 -10.70
N MET A 296 16.19 -5.03 -11.65
CA MET A 296 17.63 -4.85 -11.81
C MET A 296 18.43 -5.07 -10.50
N GLY A 297 18.13 -6.15 -9.76
CA GLY A 297 18.79 -6.49 -8.51
C GLY A 297 18.42 -5.61 -7.31
N ASN A 298 17.34 -4.81 -7.40
CA ASN A 298 16.92 -3.92 -6.32
C ASN A 298 15.44 -4.07 -6.01
N LEU A 299 15.10 -3.96 -4.73
CA LEU A 299 13.74 -3.67 -4.28
C LEU A 299 13.54 -2.16 -4.20
N PHE A 300 12.41 -1.69 -4.72
CA PHE A 300 11.98 -0.30 -4.63
C PHE A 300 10.66 -0.25 -3.89
N PHE A 301 10.59 0.51 -2.80
CA PHE A 301 9.34 0.72 -2.07
C PHE A 301 9.10 2.19 -1.78
N THR A 302 7.83 2.54 -1.68
CA THR A 302 7.40 3.91 -1.40
C THR A 302 7.12 4.12 0.07
N GLY A 303 7.35 5.36 0.54
CA GLY A 303 7.02 5.78 1.89
C GLY A 303 5.95 6.86 1.90
N LEU A 304 4.83 6.59 2.60
CA LEU A 304 3.76 7.55 2.79
C LEU A 304 4.14 8.64 3.81
N ARG A 305 4.68 8.26 4.96
CA ARG A 305 5.17 9.20 5.98
C ARG A 305 6.60 9.61 5.72
N GLY A 306 7.42 8.71 5.24
CA GLY A 306 8.79 9.00 4.83
C GLY A 306 8.89 9.88 3.59
N GLN A 307 7.81 10.02 2.80
CA GLN A 307 7.72 10.88 1.61
C GLN A 307 8.90 10.70 0.65
N ALA A 308 9.22 9.45 0.37
CA ALA A 308 10.38 9.08 -0.44
C ALA A 308 10.16 7.77 -1.18
N LEU A 309 10.96 7.56 -2.20
CA LEU A 309 11.23 6.25 -2.77
C LEU A 309 12.46 5.67 -2.07
N TYR A 310 12.36 4.46 -1.60
CA TYR A 310 13.45 3.71 -0.99
C TYR A 310 13.94 2.63 -1.94
N GLN A 311 15.24 2.51 -2.08
CA GLN A 311 15.91 1.50 -2.89
C GLN A 311 16.78 0.62 -1.99
N VAL A 312 16.62 -0.69 -2.12
CA VAL A 312 17.37 -1.70 -1.38
C VAL A 312 18.02 -2.63 -2.38
N PRO A 313 19.35 -2.52 -2.61
CA PRO A 313 20.07 -3.50 -3.41
C PRO A 313 20.02 -4.87 -2.75
N LEU A 314 19.72 -5.90 -3.53
CA LEU A 314 19.77 -7.29 -3.10
C LEU A 314 21.06 -7.94 -3.60
N ASP A 315 21.75 -8.68 -2.73
CA ASP A 315 22.76 -9.64 -3.12
C ASP A 315 22.08 -11.02 -3.30
N PRO A 316 21.88 -11.47 -4.54
CA PRO A 316 21.12 -12.70 -4.78
C PRO A 316 21.77 -13.95 -4.18
N GLN A 317 23.09 -13.91 -3.96
CA GLN A 317 23.85 -15.08 -3.48
C GLN A 317 23.84 -15.21 -1.95
N LYS A 318 23.53 -14.15 -1.21
CA LYS A 318 23.75 -14.09 0.24
C LYS A 318 22.52 -13.75 1.07
N ILE A 319 21.37 -13.46 0.46
CA ILE A 319 20.18 -12.89 1.14
C ILE A 319 20.60 -11.66 1.98
N LYS A 320 21.65 -10.97 1.53
CA LYS A 320 22.11 -9.72 2.14
C LYS A 320 21.54 -8.56 1.37
N ILE A 321 21.01 -7.61 2.12
CA ILE A 321 20.61 -6.33 1.56
C ILE A 321 21.79 -5.37 1.58
N GLY A 322 21.89 -4.56 0.53
CA GLY A 322 22.81 -3.44 0.50
C GLY A 322 22.33 -2.27 1.37
N LYS A 323 23.01 -1.16 1.27
CA LYS A 323 22.62 0.05 1.99
C LYS A 323 21.31 0.59 1.44
N LEU A 324 20.38 0.96 2.36
CA LEU A 324 19.16 1.66 2.00
C LEU A 324 19.48 3.02 1.40
N ASN A 325 19.07 3.25 0.16
CA ASN A 325 19.14 4.54 -0.52
C ASN A 325 17.76 5.20 -0.53
N MET A 326 17.75 6.52 -0.53
CA MET A 326 16.52 7.30 -0.53
C MET A 326 16.53 8.30 -1.68
N HIS A 327 15.45 8.30 -2.48
CA HIS A 327 15.27 9.17 -3.62
C HIS A 327 14.02 10.01 -3.45
N PHE A 328 13.99 11.19 -4.08
CA PHE A 328 12.82 12.09 -4.13
C PHE A 328 12.27 12.51 -2.76
N HIS A 329 13.11 12.51 -1.72
CA HIS A 329 12.67 12.84 -0.37
C HIS A 329 11.95 14.19 -0.33
N ARG A 330 10.69 14.18 0.10
CA ARG A 330 9.77 15.31 0.18
C ARG A 330 9.48 16.05 -1.15
N LYS A 331 9.95 15.53 -2.28
CA LYS A 331 9.73 16.18 -3.58
C LYS A 331 8.29 16.08 -4.04
N TYR A 332 7.65 14.92 -3.83
CA TYR A 332 6.31 14.61 -4.30
C TYR A 332 5.30 14.38 -3.17
N GLY A 333 5.71 14.66 -1.92
CA GLY A 333 4.89 14.34 -0.75
C GLY A 333 4.77 12.84 -0.52
N ARG A 334 3.58 12.39 -0.20
CA ARG A 334 3.27 10.98 0.12
C ARG A 334 3.31 10.13 -1.14
N LEU A 335 4.13 9.09 -1.15
CA LEU A 335 4.20 8.14 -2.24
C LEU A 335 3.46 6.85 -1.86
N ARG A 336 2.47 6.46 -2.70
CA ARG A 336 1.62 5.27 -2.46
C ARG A 336 2.15 4.03 -3.11
N ASN A 337 2.59 4.10 -4.36
CA ASN A 337 2.96 2.90 -5.09
C ASN A 337 4.20 3.12 -5.95
N ALA A 338 5.01 2.08 -6.06
CA ALA A 338 6.10 1.95 -7.00
C ALA A 338 5.83 0.74 -7.90
N VAL A 339 5.77 0.97 -9.20
CA VAL A 339 5.54 -0.08 -10.20
C VAL A 339 6.70 -0.09 -11.18
N CYS A 340 7.41 -1.21 -11.22
CA CYS A 340 8.49 -1.42 -12.18
C CYS A 340 7.91 -1.82 -13.53
N GLY A 341 7.99 -0.95 -14.51
CA GLY A 341 7.54 -1.20 -15.88
C GLY A 341 8.50 -2.09 -16.66
N LYS A 342 7.98 -2.90 -17.58
CA LYS A 342 8.79 -3.68 -18.53
C LYS A 342 9.52 -2.81 -19.57
N ASP A 343 9.15 -1.54 -19.64
CA ASP A 343 9.74 -0.51 -20.49
C ASP A 343 11.01 0.14 -19.87
N GLY A 344 11.45 -0.35 -18.71
CA GLY A 344 12.63 0.15 -18.00
C GLY A 344 12.39 1.40 -17.17
N PHE A 345 11.11 1.80 -17.00
CA PHE A 345 10.73 2.89 -16.12
C PHE A 345 10.18 2.39 -14.79
N LEU A 346 10.42 3.16 -13.76
CA LEU A 346 9.75 3.07 -12.47
C LEU A 346 8.64 4.13 -12.43
N TYR A 347 7.42 3.68 -12.15
CA TYR A 347 6.25 4.53 -12.01
C TYR A 347 5.95 4.77 -10.53
N LEU A 348 5.85 6.03 -10.13
CA LEU A 348 5.57 6.46 -8.78
C LEU A 348 4.18 7.09 -8.72
N MET A 349 3.35 6.67 -7.79
CA MET A 349 2.04 7.24 -7.54
C MET A 349 2.05 8.02 -6.24
N THR A 350 1.56 9.26 -6.26
CA THR A 350 1.37 10.05 -5.03
C THR A 350 0.07 9.67 -4.30
N ALA A 351 -0.09 10.10 -3.07
CA ALA A 351 -1.30 9.94 -2.25
C ALA A 351 -1.50 11.16 -1.34
N ASN A 352 -1.44 12.35 -1.92
CA ASN A 352 -1.54 13.60 -1.17
C ASN A 352 -3.01 13.98 -0.90
N THR A 353 -3.96 13.41 -1.67
CA THR A 353 -5.40 13.60 -1.50
C THR A 353 -6.04 12.56 -0.55
N ASP A 354 -5.25 11.67 0.08
CA ASP A 354 -5.75 10.58 0.95
C ASP A 354 -6.28 11.05 2.32
N GLY A 355 -6.31 12.35 2.56
CA GLY A 355 -6.75 13.00 3.80
C GLY A 355 -5.66 13.10 4.88
N ARG A 356 -4.43 12.69 4.57
CA ARG A 356 -3.25 12.78 5.46
C ARG A 356 -2.07 13.51 4.82
N GLY A 357 -2.16 13.81 3.53
CA GLY A 357 -1.18 14.56 2.77
C GLY A 357 -1.57 16.03 2.59
N TRP A 358 -0.70 16.76 1.94
CA TRP A 358 -0.95 18.08 1.41
C TRP A 358 -1.02 17.99 -0.10
N ALA A 359 -2.21 18.10 -0.66
CA ALA A 359 -2.42 18.04 -2.10
C ALA A 359 -2.05 19.39 -2.75
N GLY A 360 -1.21 19.37 -3.77
CA GLY A 360 -0.99 20.48 -4.69
C GLY A 360 -2.08 20.54 -5.76
N ALA A 361 -1.96 21.50 -6.69
CA ALA A 361 -2.98 21.76 -7.71
C ALA A 361 -3.21 20.56 -8.65
N ASP A 362 -2.17 19.76 -8.94
CA ASP A 362 -2.23 18.64 -9.88
C ASP A 362 -2.26 17.27 -9.20
N ASP A 363 -2.39 17.23 -7.86
CA ASP A 363 -2.38 15.97 -7.12
C ASP A 363 -3.73 15.23 -7.19
N ASP A 364 -3.71 13.93 -7.11
CA ASP A 364 -2.54 13.05 -7.10
C ASP A 364 -2.05 12.79 -8.53
N LYS A 365 -0.80 12.35 -8.64
CA LYS A 365 -0.14 12.19 -9.94
C LYS A 365 0.62 10.87 -10.06
N ILE A 366 0.89 10.48 -11.29
CA ILE A 366 1.82 9.42 -11.65
C ILE A 366 3.01 10.05 -12.35
N ILE A 367 4.20 9.75 -11.84
CA ILE A 367 5.49 10.17 -12.39
C ILE A 367 6.25 8.92 -12.78
N ARG A 368 6.95 8.93 -13.92
CA ARG A 368 7.88 7.86 -14.26
C ARG A 368 9.31 8.37 -14.33
N VAL A 369 10.24 7.51 -13.97
CA VAL A 369 11.68 7.76 -14.00
C VAL A 369 12.38 6.52 -14.54
N LYS A 370 13.43 6.71 -15.34
CA LYS A 370 14.24 5.60 -15.82
C LYS A 370 14.94 4.92 -14.65
N ILE A 371 14.78 3.59 -14.51
CA ILE A 371 15.28 2.84 -13.35
C ILE A 371 16.82 2.99 -13.25
N TRP A 372 17.54 2.95 -14.35
CA TRP A 372 19.02 3.11 -14.34
C TRP A 372 19.52 4.48 -13.90
N ASN A 373 18.66 5.50 -13.83
CA ASN A 373 19.02 6.80 -13.26
C ASN A 373 19.00 6.80 -11.72
N LEU A 374 18.61 5.69 -11.08
CA LEU A 374 18.59 5.52 -9.64
C LEU A 374 19.85 4.82 -9.09
N TYR A 375 20.82 4.51 -9.95
CA TYR A 375 22.09 3.84 -9.60
C TYR A 375 23.23 4.80 -9.39
#